data_f646790f5f3b447ec8f570ee0dba5071
#
_entry.id   f646790f5f3b447ec8f570ee0dba5071
#
_cell.length_a   1.000
_cell.length_b   1.000
_cell.length_c   1.000
_cell.angle_alpha   90.00
_cell.angle_beta   90.00
_cell.angle_gamma   90.00
#
_symmetry.space_group_name_H-M   'P 1'
#
loop_
_entity.id
_entity.type
_entity.pdbx_description
1 polymer ?
#
loop_
_entity_poly.entity_id
_entity_poly.type
_entity_poly.pdbx_seq_one_letter_code
_entity_poly.pdbx_strand_id
1 'polypeptide(L)'
;AYVFAKEKFGISTLVESYTDPDGRNHSDIDIDPLALGAQTFGVTVRDMTSAFATFANKGNYRYGRTFSKVYDSKGNLVLDNTQDSEQILSQKTVNYMNYCLQSVVTSGTGREAAISGQNVAGKTGTTSSNKDRWFCGYTKHYAAAVWCGYYNPEVIRITSGENNPAAVLFRKVLKPVHSGLAKEALYSTSSFRGYGMCLDTGDAATSACEKDLRYYLSGTGRTASAYAYKGDGPSGTCNRHVLVEYCSTGGGVATDYCHKFAAVEDVSIDSRALLKMTPSEVQVIRDALGAGLKSTFGDNRYVYYISEDGSGLDWHGFDGSANKNVSAPYVVCPAHN
;
A
#
# COMPACT_ATOMS: atom_id res chain seq x y z
N ALA A 1 16.83 -0.04 -9.12
CA ALA A 1 15.74 -1.03 -9.18
C ALA A 1 16.04 -2.08 -10.26
N TYR A 2 16.24 -1.71 -11.53
CA TYR A 2 16.46 -2.61 -12.66
C TYR A 2 17.60 -3.63 -12.44
N VAL A 3 18.82 -3.16 -12.15
CA VAL A 3 19.99 -4.02 -11.88
C VAL A 3 19.71 -5.00 -10.74
N PHE A 4 19.06 -4.54 -9.68
CA PHE A 4 18.71 -5.40 -8.54
C PHE A 4 17.70 -6.50 -8.94
N ALA A 5 16.66 -6.16 -9.70
CA ALA A 5 15.68 -7.12 -10.18
C ALA A 5 16.31 -8.16 -11.13
N LYS A 6 17.16 -7.71 -12.05
CA LYS A 6 17.82 -8.56 -13.05
C LYS A 6 18.89 -9.45 -12.42
N GLU A 7 19.81 -8.88 -11.65
CA GLU A 7 21.00 -9.59 -11.17
C GLU A 7 20.78 -10.30 -9.83
N LYS A 8 20.01 -9.70 -8.91
CA LYS A 8 19.82 -10.27 -7.58
C LYS A 8 18.59 -11.17 -7.49
N PHE A 9 17.48 -10.79 -8.11
CA PHE A 9 16.29 -11.64 -8.20
C PHE A 9 16.27 -12.54 -9.44
N GLY A 10 17.25 -12.42 -10.35
CA GLY A 10 17.39 -13.29 -11.50
C GLY A 10 16.24 -13.19 -12.50
N ILE A 11 15.59 -12.03 -12.64
CA ILE A 11 14.51 -11.84 -13.60
C ILE A 11 15.14 -11.75 -15.00
N SER A 12 15.17 -12.87 -15.71
CA SER A 12 15.96 -13.08 -16.92
C SER A 12 15.45 -12.30 -18.13
N THR A 13 14.17 -11.95 -18.14
CA THR A 13 13.48 -11.32 -19.28
C THR A 13 13.65 -9.81 -19.36
N LEU A 14 14.20 -9.17 -18.32
CA LEU A 14 14.40 -7.72 -18.30
C LEU A 14 15.44 -7.26 -19.33
N VAL A 15 15.11 -6.21 -20.08
CA VAL A 15 15.97 -5.64 -21.13
C VAL A 15 16.28 -4.17 -20.85
N GLU A 16 17.52 -3.77 -21.16
CA GLU A 16 17.94 -2.37 -21.10
C GLU A 16 17.43 -1.58 -22.28
N SER A 17 17.44 -2.20 -23.44
CA SER A 17 16.93 -1.63 -24.68
C SER A 17 16.54 -2.77 -25.63
N TYR A 18 15.41 -2.62 -26.27
CA TYR A 18 14.92 -3.52 -27.31
C TYR A 18 14.17 -2.71 -28.37
N THR A 19 14.53 -2.88 -29.63
CA THR A 19 13.80 -2.28 -30.75
C THR A 19 12.91 -3.35 -31.37
N ASP A 20 11.60 -3.12 -31.38
CA ASP A 20 10.65 -4.04 -31.96
C ASP A 20 10.70 -3.99 -33.52
N PRO A 21 10.04 -4.94 -34.24
CA PRO A 21 10.01 -4.96 -35.71
C PRO A 21 9.41 -3.69 -36.32
N ASP A 22 8.61 -2.92 -35.59
CA ASP A 22 8.00 -1.65 -36.00
C ASP A 22 8.95 -0.47 -35.81
N GLY A 23 10.16 -0.69 -35.28
CA GLY A 23 11.18 0.32 -35.00
C GLY A 23 10.97 1.11 -33.72
N ARG A 24 10.10 0.66 -32.81
CA ARG A 24 9.87 1.30 -31.50
C ARG A 24 10.88 0.78 -30.48
N ASN A 25 11.44 1.69 -29.71
CA ASN A 25 12.35 1.34 -28.62
C ASN A 25 11.58 1.09 -27.33
N HIS A 26 11.93 0.00 -26.65
CA HIS A 26 11.43 -0.40 -25.35
C HIS A 26 12.59 -0.52 -24.36
N SER A 27 12.33 -0.23 -23.09
CA SER A 27 13.30 -0.34 -22.00
C SER A 27 12.59 -0.68 -20.70
N ASP A 28 13.19 -1.55 -19.90
CA ASP A 28 12.71 -1.90 -18.57
C ASP A 28 13.51 -1.15 -17.47
N ILE A 29 14.37 -0.19 -17.84
CA ILE A 29 15.16 0.59 -16.87
C ILE A 29 14.29 1.56 -16.10
N ASP A 30 13.24 2.08 -16.71
CA ASP A 30 12.33 3.05 -16.08
C ASP A 30 11.60 2.46 -14.88
N ILE A 31 11.47 3.29 -13.84
CA ILE A 31 10.88 2.86 -12.57
C ILE A 31 9.41 2.49 -12.74
N ASP A 32 8.65 3.25 -13.50
CA ASP A 32 7.20 3.06 -13.62
C ASP A 32 6.82 1.70 -14.22
N PRO A 33 7.34 1.29 -15.40
CA PRO A 33 7.07 -0.03 -15.94
C PRO A 33 7.55 -1.16 -15.02
N LEU A 34 8.73 -1.01 -14.41
CA LEU A 34 9.30 -2.01 -13.52
C LEU A 34 8.48 -2.17 -12.24
N ALA A 35 8.07 -1.08 -11.62
CA ALA A 35 7.28 -1.09 -10.37
C ALA A 35 5.85 -1.57 -10.58
N LEU A 36 5.24 -1.26 -11.72
CA LEU A 36 3.87 -1.62 -12.05
C LEU A 36 3.73 -3.02 -12.69
N GLY A 37 4.84 -3.65 -13.07
CA GLY A 37 4.82 -4.97 -13.69
C GLY A 37 4.51 -4.95 -15.19
N ALA A 38 4.89 -3.88 -15.89
CA ALA A 38 4.68 -3.69 -17.32
C ALA A 38 5.98 -3.85 -18.13
N GLN A 39 6.70 -4.95 -17.89
CA GLN A 39 7.98 -5.24 -18.54
C GLN A 39 7.78 -5.59 -20.02
N THR A 40 8.78 -5.27 -20.85
CA THR A 40 8.79 -5.46 -22.31
C THR A 40 8.40 -6.88 -22.75
N PHE A 41 9.00 -7.91 -22.14
CA PHE A 41 8.71 -9.32 -22.40
C PHE A 41 7.95 -10.02 -21.26
N GLY A 42 7.46 -9.26 -20.29
CA GLY A 42 6.88 -9.82 -19.06
C GLY A 42 7.92 -10.56 -18.23
N VAL A 43 7.48 -11.56 -17.48
CA VAL A 43 8.32 -12.34 -16.57
C VAL A 43 8.01 -13.83 -16.69
N THR A 44 8.99 -14.70 -16.41
CA THR A 44 8.72 -16.14 -16.36
C THR A 44 8.14 -16.56 -15.00
N VAL A 45 7.28 -17.58 -15.00
CA VAL A 45 6.76 -18.19 -13.77
C VAL A 45 7.90 -18.70 -12.89
N ARG A 46 8.96 -19.25 -13.48
CA ARG A 46 10.13 -19.75 -12.76
C ARG A 46 10.89 -18.65 -12.04
N ASP A 47 11.18 -17.55 -12.73
CA ASP A 47 11.92 -16.42 -12.13
C ASP A 47 11.13 -15.80 -10.98
N MET A 48 9.82 -15.62 -11.17
CA MET A 48 8.95 -15.11 -10.11
C MET A 48 8.85 -16.07 -8.92
N THR A 49 8.81 -17.38 -9.17
CA THR A 49 8.82 -18.37 -8.07
C THR A 49 10.12 -18.27 -7.26
N SER A 50 11.27 -18.17 -7.94
CA SER A 50 12.59 -18.05 -7.30
C SER A 50 12.71 -16.74 -6.52
N ALA A 51 12.23 -15.63 -7.09
CA ALA A 51 12.22 -14.33 -6.43
C ALA A 51 11.36 -14.35 -5.15
N PHE A 52 10.14 -14.90 -5.21
CA PHE A 52 9.26 -14.99 -4.04
C PHE A 52 9.76 -15.99 -2.99
N ALA A 53 10.42 -17.07 -3.41
CA ALA A 53 11.05 -18.04 -2.50
C ALA A 53 12.12 -17.38 -1.60
N THR A 54 12.75 -16.32 -2.06
CA THR A 54 13.76 -15.55 -1.30
C THR A 54 13.19 -15.02 0.02
N PHE A 55 11.93 -14.56 0.04
CA PHE A 55 11.27 -14.08 1.26
C PHE A 55 11.01 -15.22 2.26
N ALA A 56 10.61 -16.41 1.78
CA ALA A 56 10.46 -17.60 2.63
C ALA A 56 11.81 -18.08 3.17
N ASN A 57 12.88 -17.90 2.40
CA ASN A 57 14.25 -18.35 2.69
C ASN A 57 15.11 -17.28 3.39
N LYS A 58 14.50 -16.43 4.22
CA LYS A 58 15.19 -15.41 5.04
C LYS A 58 16.08 -14.44 4.24
N GLY A 59 15.73 -14.16 2.99
CA GLY A 59 16.47 -13.26 2.10
C GLY A 59 17.58 -13.91 1.29
N ASN A 60 17.72 -15.22 1.37
CA ASN A 60 18.68 -15.96 0.56
C ASN A 60 18.05 -16.37 -0.77
N TYR A 61 18.58 -15.86 -1.87
CA TYR A 61 18.17 -16.20 -3.20
C TYR A 61 18.76 -17.54 -3.65
N ARG A 62 17.95 -18.32 -4.34
CA ARG A 62 18.37 -19.52 -5.10
C ARG A 62 17.59 -19.58 -6.39
N TYR A 63 18.28 -19.87 -7.46
CA TYR A 63 17.64 -20.09 -8.75
C TYR A 63 16.85 -21.41 -8.78
N GLY A 64 15.69 -21.40 -9.41
CA GLY A 64 14.87 -22.60 -9.58
C GLY A 64 15.55 -23.64 -10.50
N ARG A 65 15.77 -24.84 -9.99
CA ARG A 65 16.40 -25.96 -10.69
C ARG A 65 15.50 -27.19 -10.70
N THR A 66 15.67 -28.06 -11.71
CA THR A 66 14.93 -29.31 -11.84
C THR A 66 15.68 -30.51 -11.30
N PHE A 67 16.99 -30.41 -11.11
CA PHE A 67 17.85 -31.46 -10.53
C PHE A 67 18.94 -30.82 -9.66
N SER A 68 19.44 -31.56 -8.70
CA SER A 68 20.61 -31.19 -7.89
C SER A 68 21.87 -31.87 -8.40
N LYS A 69 21.81 -33.18 -8.67
CA LYS A 69 22.91 -33.98 -9.16
C LYS A 69 22.40 -35.05 -10.12
N VAL A 70 23.21 -35.40 -11.10
CA VAL A 70 22.96 -36.50 -12.01
C VAL A 70 24.08 -37.50 -11.91
N TYR A 71 23.75 -38.77 -11.78
CA TYR A 71 24.69 -39.87 -11.69
C TYR A 71 24.50 -40.81 -12.90
N ASP A 72 25.58 -41.40 -13.36
CA ASP A 72 25.51 -42.49 -14.36
C ASP A 72 25.02 -43.82 -13.75
N SER A 73 24.86 -44.82 -14.61
CA SER A 73 24.45 -46.16 -14.16
C SER A 73 25.43 -46.88 -13.24
N LYS A 74 26.66 -46.38 -13.13
CA LYS A 74 27.71 -46.89 -12.24
C LYS A 74 27.81 -46.12 -10.93
N GLY A 75 26.99 -45.09 -10.74
CA GLY A 75 26.98 -44.22 -9.55
C GLY A 75 28.01 -43.08 -9.59
N ASN A 76 28.67 -42.83 -10.70
CA ASN A 76 29.56 -41.71 -10.81
C ASN A 76 28.78 -40.43 -11.02
N LEU A 77 29.22 -39.33 -10.35
CA LEU A 77 28.63 -37.99 -10.53
C LEU A 77 28.97 -37.46 -11.92
N VAL A 78 27.93 -37.21 -12.74
CA VAL A 78 28.04 -36.68 -14.12
C VAL A 78 27.79 -35.18 -14.16
N LEU A 79 26.77 -34.71 -13.43
CA LEU A 79 26.45 -33.29 -13.32
C LEU A 79 26.21 -32.93 -11.86
N ASP A 80 26.81 -31.83 -11.44
CA ASP A 80 26.52 -31.22 -10.14
C ASP A 80 25.92 -29.82 -10.36
N ASN A 81 24.65 -29.67 -10.01
CA ASN A 81 23.93 -28.40 -10.02
C ASN A 81 23.65 -27.93 -8.58
N THR A 82 24.55 -28.26 -7.67
CA THR A 82 24.51 -27.71 -6.30
C THR A 82 24.70 -26.21 -6.40
N GLN A 83 23.80 -25.48 -5.76
CA GLN A 83 23.83 -24.03 -5.78
C GLN A 83 24.20 -23.50 -4.40
N ASP A 84 25.05 -22.49 -4.37
CA ASP A 84 25.20 -21.62 -3.23
C ASP A 84 24.00 -20.70 -3.11
N SER A 85 23.68 -20.30 -1.89
CA SER A 85 22.66 -19.28 -1.65
C SER A 85 23.31 -17.93 -1.44
N GLU A 86 22.79 -16.92 -2.10
CA GLU A 86 23.25 -15.54 -1.88
C GLU A 86 22.26 -14.79 -0.99
N GLN A 87 22.75 -14.17 0.09
CA GLN A 87 21.96 -13.27 0.93
C GLN A 87 21.77 -11.95 0.20
N ILE A 88 20.63 -11.77 -0.48
CA ILE A 88 20.32 -10.54 -1.25
C ILE A 88 19.46 -9.55 -0.49
N LEU A 89 18.75 -9.98 0.56
CA LEU A 89 17.90 -9.14 1.39
C LEU A 89 18.29 -9.29 2.88
N SER A 90 18.28 -8.17 3.62
CA SER A 90 18.42 -8.21 5.06
C SER A 90 17.22 -8.90 5.72
N GLN A 91 17.44 -9.51 6.89
CA GLN A 91 16.36 -10.11 7.68
C GLN A 91 15.26 -9.11 8.04
N LYS A 92 15.64 -7.84 8.25
CA LYS A 92 14.73 -6.75 8.52
C LYS A 92 13.79 -6.49 7.31
N THR A 93 14.37 -6.37 6.12
CA THR A 93 13.61 -6.22 4.86
C THR A 93 12.66 -7.39 4.64
N VAL A 94 13.14 -8.62 4.86
CA VAL A 94 12.34 -9.85 4.73
C VAL A 94 11.16 -9.85 5.70
N ASN A 95 11.37 -9.42 6.95
CA ASN A 95 10.30 -9.37 7.93
C ASN A 95 9.21 -8.36 7.54
N TYR A 96 9.59 -7.17 7.06
CA TYR A 96 8.63 -6.20 6.52
C TYR A 96 7.85 -6.76 5.33
N MET A 97 8.56 -7.35 4.36
CA MET A 97 7.92 -7.94 3.19
C MET A 97 6.96 -9.06 3.56
N ASN A 98 7.36 -9.96 4.47
CA ASN A 98 6.51 -11.03 4.96
C ASN A 98 5.26 -10.50 5.66
N TYR A 99 5.39 -9.45 6.48
CA TYR A 99 4.25 -8.79 7.11
C TYR A 99 3.27 -8.22 6.06
N CYS A 100 3.77 -7.47 5.08
CA CYS A 100 2.96 -6.90 4.01
C CYS A 100 2.32 -7.97 3.13
N LEU A 101 3.11 -8.96 2.66
CA LEU A 101 2.64 -10.00 1.76
C LEU A 101 1.65 -10.98 2.44
N GLN A 102 1.79 -11.22 3.74
CA GLN A 102 0.81 -12.00 4.49
C GLN A 102 -0.51 -11.25 4.62
N SER A 103 -0.49 -9.91 4.79
CA SER A 103 -1.71 -9.11 4.87
C SER A 103 -2.52 -9.13 3.57
N VAL A 104 -1.87 -9.29 2.41
CA VAL A 104 -2.55 -9.47 1.11
C VAL A 104 -3.45 -10.72 1.13
N VAL A 105 -3.01 -11.79 1.80
CA VAL A 105 -3.75 -13.05 1.86
C VAL A 105 -4.77 -13.06 3.01
N THR A 106 -4.48 -12.38 4.13
CA THR A 106 -5.40 -12.37 5.28
C THR A 106 -6.56 -11.38 5.11
N SER A 107 -6.31 -10.22 4.51
CA SER A 107 -7.30 -9.13 4.41
C SER A 107 -7.35 -8.42 3.06
N GLY A 108 -6.39 -8.71 2.16
CA GLY A 108 -6.27 -8.04 0.85
C GLY A 108 -6.84 -8.83 -0.33
N THR A 109 -6.27 -8.58 -1.50
CA THR A 109 -6.69 -9.13 -2.81
C THR A 109 -6.34 -10.60 -3.01
N GLY A 110 -5.51 -11.19 -2.14
CA GLY A 110 -5.04 -12.58 -2.24
C GLY A 110 -5.78 -13.57 -1.35
N ARG A 111 -6.93 -13.25 -0.77
CA ARG A 111 -7.68 -14.11 0.17
C ARG A 111 -7.95 -15.51 -0.38
N GLU A 112 -8.16 -15.63 -1.69
CA GLU A 112 -8.46 -16.91 -2.35
C GLU A 112 -7.27 -17.88 -2.34
N ALA A 113 -6.04 -17.38 -2.09
CA ALA A 113 -4.85 -18.21 -1.94
C ALA A 113 -4.66 -18.78 -0.52
N ALA A 114 -5.50 -18.41 0.45
CA ALA A 114 -5.36 -18.85 1.83
C ALA A 114 -5.47 -20.38 1.97
N ILE A 115 -4.51 -20.99 2.65
CA ILE A 115 -4.47 -22.42 2.94
C ILE A 115 -4.78 -22.60 4.43
N SER A 116 -5.86 -23.34 4.73
CA SER A 116 -6.21 -23.63 6.12
C SER A 116 -5.05 -24.33 6.84
N GLY A 117 -4.71 -23.87 8.03
CA GLY A 117 -3.60 -24.41 8.82
C GLY A 117 -2.21 -23.94 8.41
N GLN A 118 -2.09 -22.99 7.47
CA GLN A 118 -0.80 -22.42 7.06
C GLN A 118 -0.80 -20.90 7.09
N ASN A 119 0.38 -20.31 7.28
CA ASN A 119 0.61 -18.89 7.01
C ASN A 119 1.06 -18.74 5.55
N VAL A 120 0.23 -18.08 4.75
CA VAL A 120 0.51 -17.82 3.34
C VAL A 120 0.81 -16.33 3.16
N ALA A 121 1.87 -16.02 2.45
CA ALA A 121 2.19 -14.68 1.97
C ALA A 121 2.27 -14.70 0.45
N GLY A 122 1.87 -13.60 -0.20
CA GLY A 122 1.91 -13.53 -1.66
C GLY A 122 1.28 -12.27 -2.21
N LYS A 123 1.32 -12.15 -3.53
CA LYS A 123 0.79 -10.99 -4.26
C LYS A 123 0.06 -11.44 -5.51
N THR A 124 -1.08 -10.81 -5.75
CA THR A 124 -1.83 -10.92 -7.01
C THR A 124 -1.25 -10.00 -8.08
N GLY A 125 -1.34 -10.39 -9.33
CA GLY A 125 -1.09 -9.54 -10.49
C GLY A 125 -2.28 -9.59 -11.46
N THR A 126 -2.60 -8.45 -12.05
CA THR A 126 -3.67 -8.34 -13.04
C THR A 126 -3.29 -7.24 -14.01
N THR A 127 -3.25 -7.53 -15.30
CA THR A 127 -3.05 -6.50 -16.34
C THR A 127 -4.31 -5.63 -16.48
N SER A 128 -4.12 -4.38 -16.89
CA SER A 128 -5.20 -3.39 -17.01
C SER A 128 -6.37 -3.88 -17.89
N SER A 129 -6.06 -4.70 -18.90
CA SER A 129 -7.07 -5.29 -19.80
C SER A 129 -7.57 -6.67 -19.33
N ASN A 130 -7.26 -7.10 -18.12
CA ASN A 130 -7.63 -8.42 -17.59
C ASN A 130 -7.20 -9.62 -18.46
N LYS A 131 -6.07 -9.50 -19.18
CA LYS A 131 -5.55 -10.57 -20.04
C LYS A 131 -4.64 -11.53 -19.30
N ASP A 132 -4.09 -11.09 -18.16
CA ASP A 132 -3.23 -11.89 -17.28
C ASP A 132 -3.73 -11.84 -15.86
N ARG A 133 -3.70 -12.99 -15.20
CA ARG A 133 -3.93 -13.16 -13.77
C ARG A 133 -2.76 -13.91 -13.16
N TRP A 134 -2.15 -13.31 -12.17
CA TRP A 134 -1.03 -13.85 -11.43
C TRP A 134 -1.34 -14.03 -9.96
N PHE A 135 -0.74 -15.06 -9.39
CA PHE A 135 -0.51 -15.14 -7.96
C PHE A 135 0.87 -15.74 -7.72
N CYS A 136 1.75 -14.98 -7.07
CA CYS A 136 3.04 -15.45 -6.59
C CYS A 136 2.99 -15.48 -5.07
N GLY A 137 3.26 -16.64 -4.46
CA GLY A 137 3.15 -16.79 -3.02
C GLY A 137 3.95 -17.94 -2.45
N TYR A 138 3.98 -18.01 -1.14
CA TYR A 138 4.76 -18.99 -0.40
C TYR A 138 4.18 -19.24 1.00
N THR A 139 4.59 -20.34 1.56
CA THR A 139 4.55 -20.65 3.00
C THR A 139 5.99 -20.77 3.49
N LYS A 140 6.18 -21.23 4.72
CA LYS A 140 7.53 -21.56 5.21
C LYS A 140 8.12 -22.79 4.51
N HIS A 141 7.29 -23.62 3.90
CA HIS A 141 7.67 -24.90 3.31
C HIS A 141 7.86 -24.83 1.79
N TYR A 142 6.99 -24.13 1.09
CA TYR A 142 6.96 -24.10 -0.37
C TYR A 142 6.66 -22.70 -0.92
N ALA A 143 7.22 -22.43 -2.09
CA ALA A 143 6.89 -21.26 -2.91
C ALA A 143 6.35 -21.71 -4.26
N ALA A 144 5.40 -20.98 -4.81
CA ALA A 144 4.87 -21.20 -6.14
C ALA A 144 4.40 -19.89 -6.78
N ALA A 145 4.52 -19.81 -8.09
CA ALA A 145 3.87 -18.80 -8.89
C ALA A 145 2.89 -19.46 -9.87
N VAL A 146 1.77 -18.81 -10.08
CA VAL A 146 0.74 -19.24 -11.03
C VAL A 146 0.41 -18.09 -11.93
N TRP A 147 0.43 -18.35 -13.22
CA TRP A 147 -0.05 -17.46 -14.26
C TRP A 147 -1.24 -18.11 -14.98
N CYS A 148 -2.27 -17.32 -15.20
CA CYS A 148 -3.40 -17.67 -16.04
C CYS A 148 -3.52 -16.62 -17.14
N GLY A 149 -3.57 -17.07 -18.38
CA GLY A 149 -3.67 -16.24 -19.57
C GLY A 149 -3.82 -17.10 -20.82
N TYR A 150 -3.95 -16.44 -21.96
CA TYR A 150 -4.00 -17.09 -23.27
C TYR A 150 -2.69 -16.85 -24.03
N TYR A 151 -2.31 -17.78 -24.90
CA TYR A 151 -1.15 -17.63 -25.77
C TYR A 151 -1.26 -16.39 -26.67
N ASN A 152 -2.42 -16.21 -27.29
CA ASN A 152 -2.83 -14.94 -27.89
C ASN A 152 -3.59 -14.14 -26.81
N PRO A 153 -3.08 -12.99 -26.36
CA PRO A 153 -3.63 -12.28 -25.22
C PRO A 153 -5.10 -11.89 -25.41
N GLU A 154 -5.99 -12.55 -24.68
CA GLU A 154 -7.44 -12.30 -24.64
C GLU A 154 -7.93 -11.99 -23.22
N VAL A 155 -9.06 -11.34 -23.11
CA VAL A 155 -9.67 -11.02 -21.82
C VAL A 155 -10.11 -12.29 -21.10
N ILE A 156 -9.58 -12.51 -19.90
CA ILE A 156 -10.01 -13.60 -19.03
C ILE A 156 -11.37 -13.25 -18.43
N ARG A 157 -12.40 -13.97 -18.85
CA ARG A 157 -13.76 -13.85 -18.30
C ARG A 157 -13.92 -14.79 -17.11
N ILE A 158 -14.21 -14.23 -15.94
CA ILE A 158 -14.40 -15.00 -14.71
C ILE A 158 -15.92 -15.14 -14.51
N THR A 159 -16.43 -16.37 -14.51
CA THR A 159 -17.86 -16.69 -14.41
C THR A 159 -18.24 -17.39 -13.10
N SER A 160 -17.26 -17.76 -12.28
CA SER A 160 -17.43 -18.65 -11.11
C SER A 160 -17.61 -17.95 -9.77
N GLY A 161 -17.69 -16.59 -9.73
CA GLY A 161 -17.68 -15.85 -8.47
C GLY A 161 -16.32 -15.76 -7.78
N GLU A 162 -15.27 -16.39 -8.33
CA GLU A 162 -13.89 -16.27 -7.90
C GLU A 162 -13.26 -15.04 -8.59
N ASN A 163 -12.47 -14.23 -7.86
CA ASN A 163 -11.89 -13.01 -8.42
C ASN A 163 -10.55 -13.25 -9.12
N ASN A 164 -9.76 -14.22 -8.66
CA ASN A 164 -8.45 -14.52 -9.21
C ASN A 164 -8.20 -16.02 -9.36
N PRO A 165 -8.34 -16.59 -10.57
CA PRO A 165 -8.14 -18.02 -10.82
C PRO A 165 -6.71 -18.49 -10.48
N ALA A 166 -5.70 -17.64 -10.61
CA ALA A 166 -4.33 -17.99 -10.26
C ALA A 166 -4.18 -18.19 -8.74
N ALA A 167 -4.82 -17.36 -7.91
CA ALA A 167 -4.82 -17.52 -6.45
C ALA A 167 -5.57 -18.80 -6.02
N VAL A 168 -6.69 -19.10 -6.67
CA VAL A 168 -7.46 -20.33 -6.43
C VAL A 168 -6.66 -21.56 -6.81
N LEU A 169 -6.00 -21.56 -7.97
CA LEU A 169 -5.17 -22.68 -8.43
C LEU A 169 -3.97 -22.88 -7.50
N PHE A 170 -3.29 -21.80 -7.07
CA PHE A 170 -2.24 -21.85 -6.06
C PHE A 170 -2.71 -22.61 -4.81
N ARG A 171 -3.86 -22.24 -4.25
CA ARG A 171 -4.45 -22.92 -3.08
C ARG A 171 -4.76 -24.37 -3.37
N LYS A 172 -5.41 -24.69 -4.51
CA LYS A 172 -5.80 -26.05 -4.87
C LYS A 172 -4.60 -27.00 -5.02
N VAL A 173 -3.50 -26.49 -5.58
CA VAL A 173 -2.25 -27.25 -5.76
C VAL A 173 -1.49 -27.41 -4.45
N LEU A 174 -1.34 -26.31 -3.68
CA LEU A 174 -0.49 -26.35 -2.50
C LEU A 174 -1.19 -26.94 -1.25
N LYS A 175 -2.52 -26.86 -1.16
CA LYS A 175 -3.23 -27.39 0.00
C LYS A 175 -2.91 -28.87 0.28
N PRO A 176 -2.98 -29.82 -0.68
CA PRO A 176 -2.68 -31.22 -0.42
C PRO A 176 -1.20 -31.45 -0.06
N VAL A 177 -0.25 -30.71 -0.68
CA VAL A 177 1.19 -30.89 -0.35
C VAL A 177 1.58 -30.34 1.03
N HIS A 178 0.69 -29.58 1.67
CA HIS A 178 0.86 -29.14 3.06
C HIS A 178 0.20 -30.06 4.08
N SER A 179 -0.38 -31.18 3.65
CA SER A 179 -0.99 -32.11 4.57
C SER A 179 0.06 -32.67 5.54
N GLY A 180 -0.21 -32.55 6.84
CA GLY A 180 0.70 -33.01 7.89
C GLY A 180 1.86 -32.01 8.21
N LEU A 181 2.01 -30.93 7.48
CA LEU A 181 3.04 -29.93 7.77
C LEU A 181 2.57 -28.94 8.84
N ALA A 182 3.46 -28.64 9.78
CA ALA A 182 3.19 -27.69 10.85
C ALA A 182 2.97 -26.26 10.29
N LYS A 183 2.11 -25.50 10.96
CA LYS A 183 1.97 -24.07 10.69
C LYS A 183 3.17 -23.32 11.27
N GLU A 184 3.97 -22.72 10.43
CA GLU A 184 5.13 -21.94 10.84
C GLU A 184 4.94 -20.44 10.57
N ALA A 185 5.56 -19.61 11.43
CA ALA A 185 5.55 -18.15 11.26
C ALA A 185 6.53 -17.74 10.14
N LEU A 186 6.10 -16.82 9.28
CA LEU A 186 6.93 -16.26 8.22
C LEU A 186 7.89 -15.18 8.75
N TYR A 187 7.50 -14.51 9.83
CA TYR A 187 8.30 -13.48 10.51
C TYR A 187 8.02 -13.49 12.00
N SER A 188 8.90 -12.85 12.78
CA SER A 188 8.70 -12.66 14.22
C SER A 188 7.88 -11.41 14.51
N THR A 189 6.71 -11.57 15.09
CA THR A 189 5.87 -10.43 15.53
C THR A 189 6.54 -9.61 16.62
N SER A 190 7.41 -10.21 17.45
CA SER A 190 8.17 -9.52 18.48
C SER A 190 9.18 -8.51 17.93
N SER A 191 9.51 -8.58 16.64
CA SER A 191 10.38 -7.63 15.96
C SER A 191 9.68 -6.30 15.64
N PHE A 192 8.35 -6.27 15.71
CA PHE A 192 7.55 -5.09 15.39
C PHE A 192 6.97 -4.44 16.64
N ARG A 193 6.78 -3.14 16.57
CA ARG A 193 6.05 -2.35 17.56
C ARG A 193 4.89 -1.64 16.87
N GLY A 194 3.70 -1.79 17.43
CA GLY A 194 2.52 -1.04 17.01
C GLY A 194 2.54 0.39 17.54
N TYR A 195 2.01 1.32 16.75
CA TYR A 195 1.76 2.70 17.15
C TYR A 195 0.55 3.27 16.39
N GLY A 196 -0.11 4.27 16.99
CA GLY A 196 -1.10 5.08 16.28
C GLY A 196 -0.38 6.03 15.33
N MET A 197 -0.74 6.00 14.06
CA MET A 197 -0.14 6.83 13.01
C MET A 197 -1.13 7.90 12.56
N CYS A 198 -0.64 9.13 12.41
CA CYS A 198 -1.35 10.18 11.72
C CYS A 198 -1.29 9.93 10.21
N LEU A 199 -2.44 9.88 9.55
CA LEU A 199 -2.52 9.62 8.09
C LEU A 199 -2.07 10.82 7.24
N ASP A 200 -1.94 12.00 7.82
CA ASP A 200 -1.50 13.20 7.09
C ASP A 200 0.02 13.40 7.14
N THR A 201 0.69 12.91 8.20
CA THR A 201 2.14 13.14 8.36
C THR A 201 2.96 11.85 8.37
N GLY A 202 2.34 10.70 8.67
CA GLY A 202 3.06 9.45 8.93
C GLY A 202 3.68 9.35 10.33
N ASP A 203 3.70 10.43 11.11
CA ASP A 203 4.22 10.46 12.48
C ASP A 203 3.29 9.77 13.47
N ALA A 204 3.77 9.60 14.71
CA ALA A 204 2.90 9.12 15.78
C ALA A 204 1.71 10.08 15.99
N ALA A 205 0.50 9.51 16.00
CA ALA A 205 -0.71 10.28 16.18
C ALA A 205 -0.78 10.90 17.59
N THR A 206 -1.37 12.07 17.67
CA THR A 206 -1.72 12.76 18.94
C THR A 206 -3.23 12.76 19.13
N SER A 207 -3.70 13.17 20.31
CA SER A 207 -5.13 13.37 20.56
C SER A 207 -5.76 14.41 19.63
N ALA A 208 -4.97 15.32 19.07
CA ALA A 208 -5.43 16.24 18.04
C ALA A 208 -5.79 15.51 16.73
N CYS A 209 -5.01 14.52 16.32
CA CYS A 209 -5.31 13.73 15.10
C CYS A 209 -6.65 12.98 15.22
N GLU A 210 -7.00 12.52 16.42
CA GLU A 210 -8.27 11.83 16.69
C GLU A 210 -9.47 12.79 16.66
N LYS A 211 -9.23 14.08 16.91
CA LYS A 211 -10.23 15.14 16.91
C LYS A 211 -10.31 15.93 15.61
N ASP A 212 -9.70 15.43 14.54
CA ASP A 212 -9.72 16.09 13.24
C ASP A 212 -11.16 16.37 12.78
N LEU A 213 -11.42 17.59 12.33
CA LEU A 213 -12.75 18.03 11.95
C LEU A 213 -13.34 17.19 10.79
N ARG A 214 -12.50 16.66 9.90
CA ARG A 214 -12.94 15.78 8.81
C ARG A 214 -13.63 14.51 9.33
N TYR A 215 -13.21 13.97 10.46
CA TYR A 215 -13.89 12.83 11.08
C TYR A 215 -15.35 13.14 11.42
N TYR A 216 -15.62 14.33 11.96
CA TYR A 216 -16.97 14.72 12.32
C TYR A 216 -17.85 15.08 11.12
N LEU A 217 -17.25 15.58 10.05
CA LEU A 217 -17.96 15.97 8.84
C LEU A 217 -18.22 14.79 7.89
N SER A 218 -17.30 13.83 7.81
CA SER A 218 -17.35 12.72 6.84
C SER A 218 -17.29 11.32 7.44
N GLY A 219 -17.08 11.19 8.74
CA GLY A 219 -16.85 9.91 9.41
C GLY A 219 -15.46 9.30 9.11
N THR A 220 -14.59 9.98 8.37
CA THR A 220 -13.28 9.47 7.99
C THR A 220 -12.23 9.85 9.00
N GLY A 221 -11.82 8.90 9.85
CA GLY A 221 -10.74 9.11 10.81
C GLY A 221 -9.40 9.43 10.14
N ARG A 222 -8.58 10.25 10.82
CA ARG A 222 -7.24 10.63 10.34
C ARG A 222 -6.12 9.92 11.10
N THR A 223 -6.45 8.82 11.77
CA THR A 223 -5.49 7.96 12.46
C THR A 223 -5.63 6.52 11.99
N ALA A 224 -4.54 5.79 11.99
CA ALA A 224 -4.51 4.37 11.71
C ALA A 224 -3.51 3.66 12.63
N SER A 225 -3.71 2.35 12.82
CA SER A 225 -2.68 1.52 13.45
C SER A 225 -1.60 1.19 12.43
N ALA A 226 -0.35 1.45 12.77
CA ALA A 226 0.82 1.10 11.99
C ALA A 226 1.79 0.25 12.80
N TYR A 227 2.66 -0.47 12.09
CA TYR A 227 3.68 -1.31 12.70
C TYR A 227 5.04 -0.96 12.10
N ALA A 228 6.03 -0.73 12.97
CA ALA A 228 7.41 -0.51 12.58
C ALA A 228 8.31 -1.54 13.24
N TYR A 229 9.43 -1.85 12.60
CA TYR A 229 10.48 -2.62 13.23
C TYR A 229 11.01 -1.85 14.46
N LYS A 230 11.40 -2.56 15.52
CA LYS A 230 11.96 -1.90 16.71
C LYS A 230 13.13 -1.03 16.32
N GLY A 231 13.05 0.26 16.63
CA GLY A 231 14.04 1.28 16.26
C GLY A 231 13.73 2.05 14.97
N ASP A 232 12.70 1.67 14.20
CA ASP A 232 12.29 2.35 12.95
C ASP A 232 10.97 3.12 13.10
N GLY A 233 10.40 3.20 14.27
CA GLY A 233 9.17 3.97 14.50
C GLY A 233 9.35 5.45 14.18
N PRO A 234 8.25 6.22 14.12
CA PRO A 234 8.31 7.66 13.90
C PRO A 234 9.22 8.32 14.93
N SER A 235 10.06 9.24 14.47
CA SER A 235 10.98 10.00 15.33
C SER A 235 10.29 11.07 16.17
N GLY A 236 9.04 11.40 15.83
CA GLY A 236 8.26 12.44 16.47
C GLY A 236 6.77 12.14 16.51
N THR A 237 6.03 13.07 17.05
CA THR A 237 4.57 13.09 17.06
C THR A 237 4.05 14.10 16.05
N CYS A 238 2.85 13.88 15.53
CA CYS A 238 2.22 14.80 14.61
C CYS A 238 2.10 16.20 15.21
N ASN A 239 2.65 17.17 14.52
CA ASN A 239 2.59 18.61 14.88
C ASN A 239 1.72 19.43 13.89
N ARG A 240 1.07 18.74 12.94
CA ARG A 240 0.23 19.35 11.89
C ARG A 240 -1.23 19.52 12.32
N HIS A 241 -1.71 18.70 13.26
CA HIS A 241 -3.05 18.83 13.81
C HIS A 241 -3.05 19.77 15.00
N VAL A 242 -3.83 20.85 14.91
CA VAL A 242 -3.92 21.90 15.93
C VAL A 242 -5.32 21.91 16.50
N LEU A 243 -5.44 21.83 17.82
CA LEU A 243 -6.72 21.90 18.51
C LEU A 243 -7.25 23.34 18.51
N VAL A 244 -8.52 23.47 18.20
CA VAL A 244 -9.30 24.70 18.28
C VAL A 244 -10.60 24.46 19.02
N GLU A 245 -11.17 25.48 19.59
CA GLU A 245 -12.55 25.48 20.06
C GLU A 245 -13.48 25.73 18.86
N TYR A 246 -14.39 24.81 18.62
CA TYR A 246 -15.26 24.81 17.46
C TYR A 246 -16.72 24.93 17.89
N CYS A 247 -17.40 25.92 17.38
CA CYS A 247 -18.83 26.09 17.59
C CYS A 247 -19.61 25.16 16.65
N SER A 248 -20.10 24.05 17.19
CA SER A 248 -20.85 23.05 16.39
C SER A 248 -22.22 23.59 15.95
N THR A 249 -22.79 24.54 16.65
CA THR A 249 -24.05 25.19 16.30
C THR A 249 -23.91 26.09 15.09
N GLY A 250 -22.84 26.88 15.03
CA GLY A 250 -22.63 27.86 13.94
C GLY A 250 -21.68 27.37 12.84
N GLY A 251 -20.97 26.26 13.05
CA GLY A 251 -20.12 25.64 12.03
C GLY A 251 -18.77 26.35 11.82
N GLY A 252 -18.16 26.93 12.84
CA GLY A 252 -16.86 27.62 12.72
C GLY A 252 -16.07 27.61 14.04
N VAL A 253 -14.86 28.19 14.03
CA VAL A 253 -14.10 28.40 15.28
C VAL A 253 -14.89 29.29 16.21
N ALA A 254 -14.94 28.89 17.48
CA ALA A 254 -15.69 29.62 18.48
C ALA A 254 -15.09 31.03 18.71
N THR A 255 -15.98 32.01 18.86
CA THR A 255 -15.64 33.40 19.21
C THR A 255 -16.00 33.68 20.66
N ASP A 256 -15.60 34.85 21.15
CA ASP A 256 -16.04 35.32 22.45
C ASP A 256 -17.59 35.39 22.57
N TYR A 257 -18.25 35.61 21.45
CA TYR A 257 -19.70 35.57 21.36
C TYR A 257 -20.23 34.16 21.56
N CYS A 258 -19.63 33.15 20.94
CA CYS A 258 -20.05 31.75 21.20
C CYS A 258 -19.95 31.39 22.68
N HIS A 259 -18.88 31.81 23.34
CA HIS A 259 -18.69 31.57 24.79
C HIS A 259 -19.73 32.28 25.65
N LYS A 260 -20.12 33.49 25.27
CA LYS A 260 -21.18 34.23 25.98
C LYS A 260 -22.55 33.54 25.83
N PHE A 261 -22.83 33.05 24.60
CA PHE A 261 -24.11 32.40 24.33
C PHE A 261 -24.17 30.96 24.83
N ALA A 262 -23.03 30.24 24.89
CA ALA A 262 -22.99 28.90 25.46
C ALA A 262 -23.51 28.79 26.90
N ALA A 263 -23.51 29.90 27.62
CA ALA A 263 -24.06 29.97 28.99
C ALA A 263 -25.57 30.25 29.05
N VAL A 264 -26.20 30.69 27.97
CA VAL A 264 -27.58 31.24 27.94
C VAL A 264 -28.44 30.59 26.86
N GLU A 265 -27.86 30.03 25.82
CA GLU A 265 -28.54 29.39 24.67
C GLU A 265 -27.92 28.02 24.38
N ASP A 266 -28.57 27.22 23.52
CA ASP A 266 -28.09 25.89 23.10
C ASP A 266 -26.90 25.98 22.13
N VAL A 267 -25.82 26.67 22.52
CA VAL A 267 -24.60 26.79 21.77
C VAL A 267 -23.59 25.74 22.23
N SER A 268 -23.27 24.79 21.38
CA SER A 268 -22.29 23.74 21.68
C SER A 268 -20.91 24.12 21.17
N ILE A 269 -19.94 24.15 22.09
CA ILE A 269 -18.52 24.36 21.77
C ILE A 269 -17.76 23.08 22.08
N ASP A 270 -17.09 22.55 21.03
CA ASP A 270 -16.35 21.32 21.11
C ASP A 270 -14.87 21.55 20.78
N SER A 271 -14.01 20.72 21.34
CA SER A 271 -12.61 20.68 20.92
C SER A 271 -12.47 19.86 19.62
N ARG A 272 -12.06 20.50 18.53
CA ARG A 272 -11.78 19.89 17.23
C ARG A 272 -10.36 20.19 16.81
N ALA A 273 -9.82 19.44 15.86
CA ALA A 273 -8.51 19.71 15.30
C ALA A 273 -8.59 20.06 13.82
N LEU A 274 -7.69 20.90 13.40
CA LEU A 274 -7.51 21.37 12.04
C LEU A 274 -6.13 20.98 11.54
N LEU A 275 -6.00 20.69 10.25
CA LEU A 275 -4.71 20.40 9.65
C LEU A 275 -3.97 21.69 9.26
N LYS A 276 -2.79 21.87 9.81
CA LYS A 276 -1.87 22.93 9.40
C LYS A 276 -1.27 22.58 8.03
N MET A 277 -1.49 23.41 7.04
CA MET A 277 -1.01 23.24 5.66
C MET A 277 -0.20 24.45 5.22
N THR A 278 0.83 24.19 4.41
CA THR A 278 1.60 25.23 3.75
C THR A 278 0.79 25.89 2.63
N PRO A 279 1.08 27.14 2.25
CA PRO A 279 0.42 27.79 1.12
C PRO A 279 0.55 27.01 -0.20
N SER A 280 1.68 26.35 -0.42
CA SER A 280 1.90 25.50 -1.61
C SER A 280 1.01 24.25 -1.62
N GLU A 281 0.83 23.58 -0.50
CA GLU A 281 -0.09 22.43 -0.39
C GLU A 281 -1.53 22.85 -0.66
N VAL A 282 -1.94 24.00 -0.14
CA VAL A 282 -3.27 24.58 -0.42
C VAL A 282 -3.43 24.89 -1.90
N GLN A 283 -2.39 25.44 -2.56
CA GLN A 283 -2.44 25.74 -3.98
C GLN A 283 -2.59 24.48 -4.83
N VAL A 284 -1.88 23.40 -4.50
CA VAL A 284 -2.02 22.10 -5.17
C VAL A 284 -3.48 21.59 -5.09
N ILE A 285 -4.12 21.73 -3.94
CA ILE A 285 -5.52 21.34 -3.77
C ILE A 285 -6.44 22.23 -4.62
N ARG A 286 -6.21 23.54 -4.63
CA ARG A 286 -6.96 24.49 -5.46
C ARG A 286 -6.88 24.15 -6.94
N ASP A 287 -5.67 23.90 -7.43
CA ASP A 287 -5.42 23.58 -8.84
C ASP A 287 -6.11 22.25 -9.22
N ALA A 288 -6.01 21.24 -8.37
CA ALA A 288 -6.67 19.95 -8.57
C ALA A 288 -8.20 20.07 -8.61
N LEU A 289 -8.79 20.86 -7.71
CA LEU A 289 -10.23 21.13 -7.70
C LEU A 289 -10.68 21.95 -8.91
N GLY A 290 -9.89 22.96 -9.32
CA GLY A 290 -10.11 23.76 -10.52
C GLY A 290 -10.05 22.93 -11.80
N ALA A 291 -9.22 21.91 -11.86
CA ALA A 291 -9.12 20.96 -12.97
C ALA A 291 -10.24 19.92 -13.02
N GLY A 292 -11.22 19.94 -12.10
CA GLY A 292 -12.33 19.02 -12.05
C GLY A 292 -12.02 17.65 -11.42
N LEU A 293 -10.88 17.50 -10.76
CA LEU A 293 -10.46 16.26 -10.09
C LEU A 293 -11.15 16.04 -8.73
N LYS A 294 -12.45 16.29 -8.68
CA LYS A 294 -13.28 16.16 -7.46
C LYS A 294 -13.20 14.75 -6.83
N SER A 295 -13.00 13.72 -7.65
CA SER A 295 -12.93 12.33 -7.20
C SER A 295 -11.63 11.98 -6.47
N THR A 296 -10.56 12.74 -6.64
CA THR A 296 -9.25 12.44 -6.07
C THR A 296 -9.19 12.78 -4.57
N PHE A 297 -9.98 13.73 -4.12
CA PHE A 297 -10.02 14.18 -2.72
C PHE A 297 -11.28 13.73 -1.96
N GLY A 298 -12.11 12.91 -2.58
CA GLY A 298 -13.40 12.47 -2.02
C GLY A 298 -14.42 13.61 -1.96
N ASP A 299 -15.61 13.30 -1.43
CA ASP A 299 -16.71 14.27 -1.22
C ASP A 299 -16.43 15.27 -0.07
N ASN A 300 -15.17 15.32 0.41
CA ASN A 300 -14.75 16.20 1.51
C ASN A 300 -14.69 17.66 1.01
N ARG A 301 -15.81 18.31 1.08
CA ARG A 301 -16.08 19.67 0.60
C ARG A 301 -15.33 20.76 1.35
N TYR A 302 -14.53 20.41 2.38
CA TYR A 302 -13.89 21.38 3.27
C TYR A 302 -12.46 20.97 3.58
N VAL A 303 -11.50 21.76 3.10
CA VAL A 303 -10.10 21.64 3.52
C VAL A 303 -9.81 22.84 4.41
N TYR A 304 -9.62 22.57 5.68
CA TYR A 304 -9.32 23.59 6.66
C TYR A 304 -7.84 23.60 6.98
N TYR A 305 -7.21 24.77 6.91
CA TYR A 305 -5.83 24.93 7.31
C TYR A 305 -5.61 26.16 8.18
N ILE A 306 -4.52 26.14 8.92
CA ILE A 306 -4.01 27.26 9.71
C ILE A 306 -2.71 27.72 9.06
N SER A 307 -2.47 29.04 9.00
CA SER A 307 -1.22 29.57 8.49
C SER A 307 -0.03 29.13 9.37
N GLU A 308 1.16 28.95 8.74
CA GLU A 308 2.34 28.39 9.40
C GLU A 308 2.85 29.20 10.58
N ASP A 309 2.64 30.51 10.56
CA ASP A 309 3.08 31.43 11.61
C ASP A 309 2.12 31.48 12.82
N GLY A 310 0.99 30.78 12.73
CA GLY A 310 -0.03 30.76 13.77
C GLY A 310 -0.74 32.11 14.00
N SER A 311 -0.42 33.14 13.17
CA SER A 311 -0.89 34.51 13.37
C SER A 311 -2.28 34.78 12.82
N GLY A 312 -2.90 33.81 12.17
CA GLY A 312 -4.25 33.91 11.65
C GLY A 312 -4.84 32.57 11.31
N LEU A 313 -6.09 32.37 11.64
CA LEU A 313 -6.89 31.27 11.15
C LEU A 313 -7.36 31.65 9.75
N ASP A 314 -6.55 31.32 8.74
CA ASP A 314 -6.94 31.53 7.35
C ASP A 314 -7.69 30.29 6.87
N TRP A 315 -9.00 30.39 6.88
CA TRP A 315 -9.89 29.34 6.45
C TRP A 315 -10.15 29.48 4.95
N HIS A 316 -9.74 28.50 4.20
CA HIS A 316 -10.26 28.34 2.85
C HIS A 316 -11.14 27.10 2.83
N GLY A 317 -12.45 27.28 2.99
CA GLY A 317 -13.44 26.24 2.72
C GLY A 317 -13.52 26.01 1.22
N PHE A 318 -13.33 24.78 0.76
CA PHE A 318 -13.61 24.38 -0.61
C PHE A 318 -15.01 23.78 -0.64
N ASP A 319 -16.01 24.60 -0.98
CA ASP A 319 -17.25 24.06 -1.51
C ASP A 319 -17.01 23.62 -2.95
N GLY A 320 -17.06 22.30 -3.20
CA GLY A 320 -17.00 21.74 -4.55
C GLY A 320 -18.21 22.05 -5.42
N SER A 321 -19.18 22.86 -4.97
CA SER A 321 -20.18 23.46 -5.81
C SER A 321 -19.56 24.62 -6.56
N ALA A 322 -19.78 24.70 -7.87
CA ALA A 322 -19.29 25.74 -8.76
C ALA A 322 -19.89 27.14 -8.47
N ASN A 323 -20.25 27.43 -7.25
CA ASN A 323 -20.74 28.72 -6.85
C ASN A 323 -19.55 29.66 -6.58
N LYS A 324 -19.23 30.44 -7.60
CA LYS A 324 -18.20 31.48 -7.64
C LYS A 324 -18.39 32.62 -6.62
N ASN A 325 -19.40 32.55 -5.75
CA ASN A 325 -19.78 33.58 -4.80
C ASN A 325 -19.75 33.11 -3.33
N VAL A 326 -19.01 32.08 -3.01
CA VAL A 326 -18.74 31.78 -1.60
C VAL A 326 -17.75 32.86 -1.14
N SER A 327 -18.28 33.90 -0.56
CA SER A 327 -17.54 34.83 0.30
C SER A 327 -16.72 34.03 1.30
N ALA A 328 -15.56 34.53 1.65
CA ALA A 328 -14.52 33.94 2.48
C ALA A 328 -15.03 32.91 3.48
N PRO A 329 -14.36 31.75 3.59
CA PRO A 329 -14.77 30.66 4.46
C PRO A 329 -14.94 31.18 5.90
N TYR A 330 -15.84 30.56 6.61
CA TYR A 330 -16.14 30.91 7.99
C TYR A 330 -14.92 30.57 8.87
N VAL A 331 -14.02 31.52 9.01
CA VAL A 331 -12.87 31.44 9.92
C VAL A 331 -13.39 31.38 11.35
N VAL A 332 -14.45 32.12 11.60
CA VAL A 332 -15.13 32.21 12.90
C VAL A 332 -16.59 31.80 12.75
N CYS A 333 -17.20 31.44 13.84
CA CYS A 333 -18.61 31.02 13.84
C CYS A 333 -19.50 32.11 13.19
N PRO A 334 -20.17 31.83 12.06
CA PRO A 334 -20.95 32.83 11.35
C PRO A 334 -22.26 33.19 12.07
N ALA A 335 -22.75 32.28 12.91
CA ALA A 335 -24.01 32.49 13.65
C ALA A 335 -23.82 33.41 14.85
N HIS A 336 -22.59 33.55 15.33
CA HIS A 336 -22.28 34.28 16.58
C HIS A 336 -21.09 35.24 16.38
N ASN A 337 -21.07 35.95 15.27
CA ASN A 337 -20.01 36.93 14.96
C ASN A 337 -20.53 38.37 15.09
#